data_0d6e2477d937885f9327fe344b311938
#
_entry.id   0d6e2477d937885f9327fe344b311938
#
_cell.length_a   1.000
_cell.length_b   1.000
_cell.length_c   1.000
_cell.angle_alpha   90.00
_cell.angle_beta   90.00
_cell.angle_gamma   90.00
#
_symmetry.space_group_name_H-M   'P 1'
#
loop_
_entity.id
_entity.type
_entity.pdbx_description
1 polymer ?
#
loop_
_entity_poly.entity_id
_entity_poly.type
_entity_poly.pdbx_seq_one_letter_code
_entity_poly.pdbx_strand_id
1 'polypeptide(L)'
;IENVKKYINKKTKLIWVETPTNPLIRIIDIKKIAFLTNEHKILLAVDNTFASPYLQRPLEMGADVVMHSATKFLAGHSDVILGALITNNETIANKIKFIQNASGAIPGPMDSYLTLRGIKTLHIRMQRHCENAKKIANFLNSHPKVSNVFWPGLKDHPAHLVAKKQMSDYGSMMSFKLKDESLSKAFKTVSRMRVFTLAESLGLSLIHI
;
A
#
# COMPACT_ATOMS: atom_id res chain seq x y z
N ILE A 1 -1.32 -16.74 -8.42
CA ILE A 1 -1.67 -17.74 -7.38
C ILE A 1 -1.03 -19.07 -7.71
N GLU A 2 -1.12 -19.57 -8.93
CA GLU A 2 -0.52 -20.85 -9.33
C GLU A 2 0.99 -20.92 -9.01
N ASN A 3 1.71 -19.82 -9.16
CA ASN A 3 3.12 -19.76 -8.76
C ASN A 3 3.31 -19.88 -7.24
N VAL A 4 2.39 -19.35 -6.43
CA VAL A 4 2.48 -19.45 -4.97
C VAL A 4 2.31 -20.88 -4.51
N LYS A 5 1.35 -21.64 -5.09
CA LYS A 5 1.13 -23.04 -4.79
C LYS A 5 2.38 -23.91 -4.93
N LYS A 6 3.20 -23.62 -5.94
CA LYS A 6 4.44 -24.37 -6.21
C LYS A 6 5.48 -24.29 -5.09
N TYR A 7 5.43 -23.23 -4.28
CA TYR A 7 6.40 -22.99 -3.21
C TYR A 7 5.89 -23.36 -1.82
N ILE A 8 4.59 -23.65 -1.68
CA ILE A 8 4.02 -24.09 -0.40
C ILE A 8 4.52 -25.51 -0.08
N ASN A 9 5.00 -25.69 1.15
CA ASN A 9 5.43 -26.96 1.68
C ASN A 9 5.14 -27.06 3.19
N LYS A 10 5.43 -28.20 3.82
CA LYS A 10 5.17 -28.48 5.25
C LYS A 10 5.84 -27.48 6.22
N LYS A 11 6.87 -26.76 5.77
CA LYS A 11 7.57 -25.75 6.58
C LYS A 11 6.99 -24.34 6.40
N THR A 12 6.14 -24.13 5.39
CA THR A 12 5.51 -22.82 5.15
C THR A 12 4.51 -22.52 6.26
N LYS A 13 4.72 -21.40 7.00
CA LYS A 13 3.89 -20.99 8.13
C LYS A 13 3.16 -19.68 7.88
N LEU A 14 3.69 -18.85 6.99
CA LEU A 14 3.19 -17.52 6.69
C LEU A 14 3.37 -17.23 5.20
N ILE A 15 2.36 -16.65 4.60
CA ILE A 15 2.45 -15.95 3.32
C ILE A 15 2.27 -14.46 3.62
N TRP A 16 3.26 -13.66 3.23
CA TRP A 16 3.23 -12.21 3.34
C TRP A 16 3.08 -11.62 1.96
N VAL A 17 2.06 -10.80 1.75
CA VAL A 17 1.81 -10.11 0.49
C VAL A 17 1.69 -8.61 0.70
N GLU A 18 2.18 -7.83 -0.25
CA GLU A 18 1.95 -6.39 -0.34
C GLU A 18 1.00 -6.12 -1.51
N THR A 19 -0.06 -5.37 -1.27
CA THR A 19 -1.02 -5.01 -2.33
C THR A 19 -1.79 -3.74 -1.99
N PRO A 20 -1.70 -2.66 -2.82
CA PRO A 20 -0.86 -2.52 -4.04
C PRO A 20 0.64 -2.53 -3.75
N THR A 21 1.47 -3.06 -4.67
CA THR A 21 2.92 -3.15 -4.48
C THR A 21 3.66 -1.87 -4.87
N ASN A 22 4.82 -1.63 -4.27
CA ASN A 22 5.79 -0.63 -4.69
C ASN A 22 6.89 -1.28 -5.57
N PRO A 23 7.30 -0.74 -6.72
CA PRO A 23 6.79 0.47 -7.39
C PRO A 23 5.75 0.22 -8.50
N LEU A 24 5.50 -1.01 -8.89
CA LEU A 24 4.72 -1.35 -10.10
C LEU A 24 3.21 -1.39 -9.87
N ILE A 25 2.74 -1.06 -8.66
CA ILE A 25 1.33 -1.01 -8.26
C ILE A 25 0.57 -2.29 -8.65
N ARG A 26 1.20 -3.44 -8.47
CA ARG A 26 0.55 -4.73 -8.72
C ARG A 26 -0.52 -4.98 -7.68
N ILE A 27 -1.65 -5.51 -8.11
CA ILE A 27 -2.76 -5.88 -7.23
C ILE A 27 -2.83 -7.40 -7.13
N ILE A 28 -2.88 -7.89 -5.90
CA ILE A 28 -3.03 -9.31 -5.58
C ILE A 28 -4.49 -9.53 -5.14
N ASP A 29 -5.14 -10.58 -5.66
CA ASP A 29 -6.47 -10.98 -5.22
C ASP A 29 -6.38 -11.62 -3.83
N ILE A 30 -6.72 -10.82 -2.80
CA ILE A 30 -6.58 -11.20 -1.39
C ILE A 30 -7.47 -12.41 -1.08
N LYS A 31 -8.72 -12.43 -1.56
CA LYS A 31 -9.65 -13.54 -1.30
C LYS A 31 -9.13 -14.86 -1.84
N LYS A 32 -8.52 -14.85 -3.03
CA LYS A 32 -7.94 -16.04 -3.61
C LYS A 32 -6.70 -16.54 -2.86
N ILE A 33 -5.85 -15.62 -2.36
CA ILE A 33 -4.71 -16.02 -1.51
C ILE A 33 -5.22 -16.52 -0.16
N ALA A 34 -6.20 -15.87 0.46
CA ALA A 34 -6.79 -16.29 1.72
C ALA A 34 -7.40 -17.69 1.62
N PHE A 35 -8.10 -18.00 0.53
CA PHE A 35 -8.61 -19.34 0.27
C PHE A 35 -7.46 -20.36 0.25
N LEU A 36 -6.39 -20.07 -0.50
CA LEU A 36 -5.23 -20.96 -0.58
C LEU A 36 -4.54 -21.15 0.77
N THR A 37 -4.35 -20.09 1.56
CA THR A 37 -3.69 -20.19 2.88
C THR A 37 -4.53 -20.98 3.86
N ASN A 38 -5.86 -20.83 3.84
CA ASN A 38 -6.78 -21.61 4.66
C ASN A 38 -6.72 -23.11 4.35
N GLU A 39 -6.70 -23.51 3.06
CA GLU A 39 -6.57 -24.91 2.65
C GLU A 39 -5.30 -25.57 3.24
N HIS A 40 -4.22 -24.79 3.35
CA HIS A 40 -2.93 -25.28 3.83
C HIS A 40 -2.66 -24.97 5.31
N LYS A 41 -3.60 -24.37 6.03
CA LYS A 41 -3.44 -23.90 7.43
C LYS A 41 -2.22 -23.01 7.64
N ILE A 42 -1.99 -22.10 6.71
CA ILE A 42 -0.91 -21.11 6.68
C ILE A 42 -1.51 -19.74 7.00
N LEU A 43 -0.79 -18.92 7.77
CA LEU A 43 -1.22 -17.56 8.07
C LEU A 43 -1.03 -16.65 6.83
N LEU A 44 -1.97 -15.74 6.63
CA LEU A 44 -1.88 -14.68 5.62
C LEU A 44 -1.68 -13.33 6.30
N ALA A 45 -0.55 -12.68 6.01
CA ALA A 45 -0.32 -11.28 6.34
C ALA A 45 -0.39 -10.42 5.08
N VAL A 46 -1.07 -9.29 5.18
CA VAL A 46 -1.22 -8.35 4.06
C VAL A 46 -0.67 -6.98 4.47
N ASP A 47 0.36 -6.52 3.76
CA ASP A 47 0.77 -5.12 3.81
C ASP A 47 -0.21 -4.28 2.99
N ASN A 48 -1.02 -3.50 3.69
CA ASN A 48 -2.10 -2.68 3.14
C ASN A 48 -1.74 -1.17 3.12
N THR A 49 -0.45 -0.86 3.23
CA THR A 49 0.03 0.52 3.39
C THR A 49 -0.49 1.46 2.29
N PHE A 50 -0.41 1.05 1.01
CA PHE A 50 -0.77 1.91 -0.12
C PHE A 50 -2.28 2.11 -0.29
N ALA A 51 -3.08 1.15 0.11
CA ALA A 51 -4.53 1.27 0.06
C ALA A 51 -5.11 2.00 1.28
N SER A 52 -4.52 1.83 2.44
CA SER A 52 -5.09 2.19 3.74
C SER A 52 -6.41 1.44 4.05
N PRO A 53 -6.92 1.44 5.28
CA PRO A 53 -8.20 0.81 5.58
C PRO A 53 -9.40 1.54 4.95
N TYR A 54 -9.18 2.74 4.42
CA TYR A 54 -10.21 3.49 3.70
C TYR A 54 -10.55 2.86 2.35
N LEU A 55 -9.55 2.36 1.63
CA LEU A 55 -9.74 1.79 0.29
C LEU A 55 -9.85 0.26 0.29
N GLN A 56 -9.20 -0.43 1.22
CA GLN A 56 -9.12 -1.89 1.22
C GLN A 56 -9.04 -2.44 2.64
N ARG A 57 -9.83 -3.48 2.93
CA ARG A 57 -9.96 -4.10 4.26
C ARG A 57 -9.63 -5.59 4.22
N PRO A 58 -8.33 -5.96 4.27
CA PRO A 58 -7.92 -7.35 4.06
C PRO A 58 -8.44 -8.33 5.10
N LEU A 59 -8.69 -7.92 6.36
CA LEU A 59 -9.30 -8.81 7.38
C LEU A 59 -10.69 -9.30 6.95
N GLU A 60 -11.49 -8.43 6.32
CA GLU A 60 -12.81 -8.80 5.79
C GLU A 60 -12.72 -9.72 4.55
N MET A 61 -11.52 -9.87 3.99
CA MET A 61 -11.23 -10.71 2.83
C MET A 61 -10.54 -12.03 3.19
N GLY A 62 -10.31 -12.28 4.50
CA GLY A 62 -9.74 -13.51 5.02
C GLY A 62 -8.25 -13.45 5.36
N ALA A 63 -7.64 -12.28 5.42
CA ALA A 63 -6.30 -12.13 5.98
C ALA A 63 -6.33 -12.31 7.51
N ASP A 64 -5.28 -12.94 8.06
CA ASP A 64 -5.12 -13.13 9.51
C ASP A 64 -4.51 -11.89 10.17
N VAL A 65 -3.60 -11.22 9.47
CA VAL A 65 -2.91 -10.03 9.94
C VAL A 65 -2.86 -9.00 8.83
N VAL A 66 -3.10 -7.75 9.18
CA VAL A 66 -2.88 -6.61 8.30
C VAL A 66 -1.78 -5.73 8.87
N MET A 67 -0.83 -5.39 8.02
CA MET A 67 0.24 -4.44 8.34
C MET A 67 0.00 -3.11 7.65
N HIS A 68 0.33 -2.05 8.34
CA HIS A 68 0.46 -0.71 7.77
C HIS A 68 1.77 -0.06 8.21
N SER A 69 2.50 0.51 7.27
CA SER A 69 3.41 1.60 7.61
C SER A 69 2.56 2.84 7.92
N ALA A 70 2.30 3.05 9.22
CA ALA A 70 1.53 4.21 9.67
C ALA A 70 2.24 5.54 9.34
N THR A 71 3.55 5.49 9.12
CA THR A 71 4.38 6.57 8.56
C THR A 71 3.78 7.19 7.30
N LYS A 72 3.05 6.40 6.49
CA LYS A 72 2.47 6.82 5.20
C LYS A 72 1.10 7.47 5.41
N PHE A 73 0.07 6.92 4.80
CA PHE A 73 -1.27 7.51 4.79
C PHE A 73 -1.94 7.65 6.15
N LEU A 74 -1.67 6.74 7.11
CA LEU A 74 -2.34 6.78 8.41
C LEU A 74 -1.98 8.04 9.20
N ALA A 75 -0.70 8.31 9.43
CA ALA A 75 -0.24 9.56 10.03
C ALA A 75 -0.37 10.73 9.02
N GLY A 76 0.15 10.55 7.80
CA GLY A 76 -0.14 11.39 6.64
C GLY A 76 0.54 12.77 6.59
N HIS A 77 1.43 13.10 7.55
CA HIS A 77 1.98 14.47 7.70
C HIS A 77 3.51 14.54 7.75
N SER A 78 4.22 13.47 7.41
CA SER A 78 5.71 13.41 7.41
C SER A 78 6.38 13.65 8.77
N ASP A 79 5.68 13.41 9.84
CA ASP A 79 6.09 13.73 11.22
C ASP A 79 6.17 12.50 12.15
N VAL A 80 5.92 11.29 11.62
CA VAL A 80 5.90 10.03 12.39
C VAL A 80 6.57 8.90 11.62
N ILE A 81 7.31 8.06 12.32
CA ILE A 81 7.79 6.75 11.85
C ILE A 81 7.17 5.69 12.75
N LEU A 82 6.18 4.96 12.23
CA LEU A 82 5.42 3.99 13.01
C LEU A 82 4.89 2.86 12.12
N GLY A 83 4.89 1.63 12.64
CA GLY A 83 4.21 0.47 12.06
C GLY A 83 2.99 0.08 12.88
N ALA A 84 1.99 -0.50 12.24
CA ALA A 84 0.82 -1.06 12.91
C ALA A 84 0.52 -2.46 12.39
N LEU A 85 0.26 -3.40 13.30
CA LEU A 85 -0.24 -4.75 13.01
C LEU A 85 -1.65 -4.88 13.58
N ILE A 86 -2.58 -5.32 12.75
CA ILE A 86 -4.00 -5.44 13.08
C ILE A 86 -4.45 -6.88 12.82
N THR A 87 -5.16 -7.47 13.79
CA THR A 87 -5.74 -8.81 13.66
C THR A 87 -7.02 -8.92 14.49
N ASN A 88 -7.95 -9.76 14.04
CA ASN A 88 -9.15 -10.13 14.79
C ASN A 88 -8.94 -11.42 15.61
N ASN A 89 -7.77 -12.06 15.51
CA ASN A 89 -7.46 -13.30 16.20
C ASN A 89 -6.72 -12.99 17.52
N GLU A 90 -7.37 -13.28 18.64
CA GLU A 90 -6.83 -13.00 19.99
C GLU A 90 -5.51 -13.73 20.25
N THR A 91 -5.37 -14.99 19.80
CA THR A 91 -4.12 -15.75 19.97
C THR A 91 -2.96 -15.08 19.22
N ILE A 92 -3.19 -14.60 18.01
CA ILE A 92 -2.18 -13.85 17.23
C ILE A 92 -1.89 -12.52 17.91
N ALA A 93 -2.92 -11.78 18.34
CA ALA A 93 -2.78 -10.50 19.03
C ALA A 93 -1.90 -10.62 20.28
N ASN A 94 -2.15 -11.63 21.11
CA ASN A 94 -1.38 -11.87 22.33
C ASN A 94 0.09 -12.21 22.04
N LYS A 95 0.37 -13.01 21.01
CA LYS A 95 1.76 -13.30 20.58
C LYS A 95 2.47 -12.04 20.05
N ILE A 96 1.80 -11.25 19.24
CA ILE A 96 2.35 -9.98 18.72
C ILE A 96 2.64 -9.02 19.88
N LYS A 97 1.70 -8.87 20.81
CA LYS A 97 1.85 -8.02 22.00
C LYS A 97 3.03 -8.47 22.89
N PHE A 98 3.20 -9.77 23.07
CA PHE A 98 4.34 -10.32 23.81
C PHE A 98 5.67 -9.96 23.12
N ILE A 99 5.77 -10.18 21.81
CA ILE A 99 6.98 -9.84 21.02
C ILE A 99 7.25 -8.33 21.07
N GLN A 100 6.22 -7.51 20.86
CA GLN A 100 6.32 -6.04 20.94
C GLN A 100 6.91 -5.60 22.28
N ASN A 101 6.37 -6.11 23.39
CA ASN A 101 6.86 -5.78 24.73
C ASN A 101 8.28 -6.28 24.97
N ALA A 102 8.58 -7.54 24.63
CA ALA A 102 9.88 -8.17 24.88
C ALA A 102 11.00 -7.53 24.03
N SER A 103 10.71 -7.09 22.82
CA SER A 103 11.67 -6.43 21.93
C SER A 103 11.78 -4.91 22.15
N GLY A 104 10.88 -4.32 22.92
CA GLY A 104 10.80 -2.86 23.10
C GLY A 104 10.34 -2.10 21.85
N ALA A 105 9.71 -2.77 20.87
CA ALA A 105 9.21 -2.16 19.64
C ALA A 105 7.91 -1.37 19.87
N ILE A 106 7.97 -0.38 20.73
CA ILE A 106 6.85 0.47 21.13
C ILE A 106 7.04 1.89 20.60
N PRO A 107 6.00 2.50 20.00
CA PRO A 107 6.07 3.90 19.59
C PRO A 107 6.08 4.83 20.82
N GLY A 108 6.71 6.00 20.65
CA GLY A 108 6.63 7.05 21.66
C GLY A 108 5.19 7.60 21.83
N PRO A 109 4.88 8.21 22.98
CA PRO A 109 3.55 8.78 23.20
C PRO A 109 3.20 9.87 22.18
N MET A 110 4.17 10.68 21.76
CA MET A 110 3.97 11.72 20.74
C MET A 110 3.68 11.13 19.37
N ASP A 111 4.42 10.08 18.95
CA ASP A 111 4.18 9.38 17.69
C ASP A 111 2.80 8.76 17.64
N SER A 112 2.38 8.17 18.76
CA SER A 112 1.03 7.60 18.92
C SER A 112 -0.05 8.68 18.82
N TYR A 113 0.14 9.82 19.48
CA TYR A 113 -0.77 10.96 19.45
C TYR A 113 -0.90 11.53 18.03
N LEU A 114 0.22 11.79 17.37
CA LEU A 114 0.24 12.33 16.00
C LEU A 114 -0.41 11.37 15.01
N THR A 115 -0.17 10.07 15.15
CA THR A 115 -0.82 9.05 14.32
C THR A 115 -2.34 9.04 14.52
N LEU A 116 -2.81 9.03 15.77
CA LEU A 116 -4.25 9.10 16.08
C LEU A 116 -4.88 10.40 15.53
N ARG A 117 -4.18 11.51 15.63
CA ARG A 117 -4.62 12.79 15.06
C ARG A 117 -4.70 12.73 13.54
N GLY A 118 -3.69 12.15 12.86
CA GLY A 118 -3.65 11.97 11.42
C GLY A 118 -4.79 11.09 10.90
N ILE A 119 -5.11 10.00 11.59
CA ILE A 119 -6.20 9.09 11.21
C ILE A 119 -7.56 9.80 11.13
N LYS A 120 -7.81 10.81 11.97
CA LYS A 120 -9.08 11.57 11.97
C LYS A 120 -9.39 12.22 10.63
N THR A 121 -8.38 12.54 9.82
CA THR A 121 -8.53 13.15 8.49
C THR A 121 -8.29 12.18 7.34
N LEU A 122 -8.04 10.91 7.63
CA LEU A 122 -7.66 9.91 6.64
C LEU A 122 -8.67 9.85 5.47
N HIS A 123 -9.95 9.82 5.76
CA HIS A 123 -11.01 9.70 4.74
C HIS A 123 -11.00 10.88 3.77
N ILE A 124 -10.90 12.13 4.27
CA ILE A 124 -10.86 13.34 3.44
C ILE A 124 -9.58 13.34 2.58
N ARG A 125 -8.44 13.00 3.18
CA ARG A 125 -7.16 12.97 2.47
C ARG A 125 -7.17 11.88 1.38
N MET A 126 -7.63 10.68 1.70
CA MET A 126 -7.68 9.58 0.72
C MET A 126 -8.62 9.88 -0.44
N GLN A 127 -9.79 10.47 -0.18
CA GLN A 127 -10.69 10.91 -1.23
C GLN A 127 -10.00 11.89 -2.18
N ARG A 128 -9.38 12.94 -1.64
CA ARG A 128 -8.66 13.94 -2.45
C ARG A 128 -7.47 13.33 -3.20
N HIS A 129 -6.72 12.45 -2.54
CA HIS A 129 -5.61 11.72 -3.17
C HIS A 129 -6.10 10.90 -4.39
N CYS A 130 -7.20 10.16 -4.27
CA CYS A 130 -7.74 9.36 -5.37
C CYS A 130 -8.23 10.24 -6.52
N GLU A 131 -8.94 11.35 -6.22
CA GLU A 131 -9.38 12.31 -7.23
C GLU A 131 -8.20 12.90 -8.02
N ASN A 132 -7.14 13.30 -7.32
CA ASN A 132 -5.94 13.83 -7.94
C ASN A 132 -5.22 12.77 -8.78
N ALA A 133 -5.08 11.56 -8.24
CA ALA A 133 -4.44 10.45 -8.93
C ALA A 133 -5.13 10.11 -10.25
N LYS A 134 -6.45 10.09 -10.26
CA LYS A 134 -7.23 9.85 -11.49
C LYS A 134 -6.92 10.88 -12.58
N LYS A 135 -6.84 12.16 -12.22
CA LYS A 135 -6.51 13.25 -13.16
C LYS A 135 -5.09 13.09 -13.69
N ILE A 136 -4.13 12.84 -12.80
CA ILE A 136 -2.72 12.70 -13.15
C ILE A 136 -2.48 11.44 -13.99
N ALA A 137 -3.08 10.30 -13.62
CA ALA A 137 -2.95 9.06 -14.38
C ALA A 137 -3.48 9.20 -15.81
N ASN A 138 -4.62 9.84 -16.00
CA ASN A 138 -5.17 10.11 -17.34
C ASN A 138 -4.28 11.05 -18.15
N PHE A 139 -3.76 12.10 -17.52
CA PHE A 139 -2.80 13.00 -18.16
C PHE A 139 -1.53 12.27 -18.61
N LEU A 140 -0.95 11.47 -17.72
CA LEU A 140 0.27 10.69 -18.02
C LEU A 140 0.01 9.64 -19.12
N ASN A 141 -1.14 8.98 -19.09
CA ASN A 141 -1.50 7.94 -20.04
C ASN A 141 -1.66 8.48 -21.47
N SER A 142 -2.05 9.74 -21.62
CA SER A 142 -2.13 10.43 -22.94
C SER A 142 -0.85 11.18 -23.31
N HIS A 143 0.15 11.25 -22.41
CA HIS A 143 1.31 12.10 -22.63
C HIS A 143 2.30 11.49 -23.65
N PRO A 144 2.73 12.23 -24.70
CA PRO A 144 3.53 11.68 -25.81
C PRO A 144 4.90 11.13 -25.40
N LYS A 145 5.45 11.54 -24.25
CA LYS A 145 6.75 11.08 -23.72
C LYS A 145 6.65 9.92 -22.74
N VAL A 146 5.43 9.49 -22.37
CA VAL A 146 5.19 8.37 -21.46
C VAL A 146 4.91 7.10 -22.27
N SER A 147 5.52 6.00 -21.90
CA SER A 147 5.29 4.69 -22.52
C SER A 147 4.27 3.86 -21.76
N ASN A 148 4.31 3.89 -20.45
CA ASN A 148 3.40 3.11 -19.58
C ASN A 148 3.06 3.88 -18.31
N VAL A 149 1.83 3.71 -17.84
CA VAL A 149 1.38 4.16 -16.52
C VAL A 149 0.87 2.96 -15.73
N PHE A 150 1.43 2.75 -14.55
CA PHE A 150 1.02 1.69 -13.64
C PHE A 150 0.08 2.29 -12.59
N TRP A 151 -1.21 2.22 -12.86
CA TRP A 151 -2.27 2.65 -11.95
C TRP A 151 -3.51 1.77 -12.16
N PRO A 152 -4.07 1.15 -11.10
CA PRO A 152 -5.12 0.13 -11.24
C PRO A 152 -6.44 0.67 -11.80
N GLY A 153 -6.63 1.99 -11.80
CA GLY A 153 -7.81 2.63 -12.38
C GLY A 153 -7.84 2.67 -13.91
N LEU A 154 -6.73 2.43 -14.59
CA LEU A 154 -6.69 2.28 -16.04
C LEU A 154 -7.25 0.92 -16.44
N LYS A 155 -8.09 0.87 -17.48
CA LYS A 155 -8.75 -0.36 -17.93
C LYS A 155 -7.78 -1.41 -18.48
N ASP A 156 -6.65 -0.98 -18.98
CA ASP A 156 -5.56 -1.82 -19.52
C ASP A 156 -4.61 -2.34 -18.42
N HIS A 157 -4.76 -1.89 -17.18
CA HIS A 157 -3.99 -2.43 -16.07
C HIS A 157 -4.35 -3.91 -15.84
N PRO A 158 -3.35 -4.84 -15.78
CA PRO A 158 -3.60 -6.29 -15.73
C PRO A 158 -4.54 -6.75 -14.62
N ALA A 159 -4.58 -6.02 -13.51
CA ALA A 159 -5.39 -6.35 -12.35
C ALA A 159 -6.52 -5.32 -12.10
N HIS A 160 -6.94 -4.55 -13.12
CA HIS A 160 -8.02 -3.57 -12.98
C HIS A 160 -9.31 -4.18 -12.38
N LEU A 161 -9.72 -5.35 -12.88
CA LEU A 161 -10.93 -6.02 -12.40
C LEU A 161 -10.81 -6.52 -10.95
N VAL A 162 -9.62 -6.94 -10.55
CA VAL A 162 -9.34 -7.33 -9.15
C VAL A 162 -9.43 -6.11 -8.25
N ALA A 163 -8.76 -5.01 -8.61
CA ALA A 163 -8.84 -3.75 -7.87
C ALA A 163 -10.28 -3.24 -7.73
N LYS A 164 -11.03 -3.22 -8.85
CA LYS A 164 -12.44 -2.80 -8.87
C LYS A 164 -13.33 -3.63 -7.93
N LYS A 165 -13.00 -4.92 -7.74
CA LYS A 165 -13.79 -5.83 -6.90
C LYS A 165 -13.44 -5.72 -5.41
N GLN A 166 -12.16 -5.45 -5.08
CA GLN A 166 -11.69 -5.53 -3.70
C GLN A 166 -11.38 -4.18 -3.05
N MET A 167 -11.29 -3.11 -3.83
CA MET A 167 -11.00 -1.76 -3.35
C MET A 167 -12.21 -0.84 -3.59
N SER A 168 -12.42 0.15 -2.70
CA SER A 168 -13.47 1.16 -2.86
C SER A 168 -13.12 2.22 -3.90
N ASP A 169 -11.81 2.46 -4.15
CA ASP A 169 -11.26 3.25 -5.25
C ASP A 169 -9.85 2.72 -5.57
N TYR A 170 -9.25 3.18 -6.66
CA TYR A 170 -8.00 2.64 -7.20
C TYR A 170 -6.72 3.16 -6.53
N GLY A 171 -6.85 4.00 -5.51
CA GLY A 171 -5.73 4.54 -4.76
C GLY A 171 -5.02 5.70 -5.44
N SER A 172 -4.07 6.26 -4.71
CA SER A 172 -3.35 7.47 -5.14
C SER A 172 -1.93 7.21 -5.64
N MET A 173 -1.43 6.00 -5.42
CA MET A 173 -0.08 5.64 -5.86
C MET A 173 -0.08 5.21 -7.31
N MET A 174 0.88 5.74 -8.07
CA MET A 174 1.13 5.36 -9.45
C MET A 174 2.62 5.46 -9.76
N SER A 175 3.03 4.72 -10.76
CA SER A 175 4.33 4.90 -11.38
C SER A 175 4.18 4.93 -12.90
N PHE A 176 5.17 5.45 -13.59
CA PHE A 176 5.16 5.52 -15.04
C PHE A 176 6.56 5.35 -15.63
N LYS A 177 6.61 4.93 -16.88
CA LYS A 177 7.84 4.85 -17.65
C LYS A 177 7.84 5.92 -18.73
N LEU A 178 9.01 6.50 -18.97
CA LEU A 178 9.24 7.36 -20.13
C LEU A 178 9.51 6.49 -21.37
N LYS A 179 9.22 7.00 -22.57
CA LYS A 179 9.62 6.34 -23.84
C LYS A 179 11.13 6.28 -23.99
N ASP A 180 11.84 7.29 -23.51
CA ASP A 180 13.29 7.29 -23.39
C ASP A 180 13.63 6.74 -22.00
N GLU A 181 14.01 5.47 -21.92
CA GLU A 181 14.29 4.74 -20.69
C GLU A 181 15.66 5.07 -20.09
N SER A 182 16.37 6.10 -20.59
CA SER A 182 17.67 6.47 -20.04
C SER A 182 17.53 7.03 -18.62
N LEU A 183 18.43 6.61 -17.75
CA LEU A 183 18.49 7.05 -16.35
C LEU A 183 18.66 8.58 -16.24
N SER A 184 19.44 9.17 -17.15
CA SER A 184 19.66 10.62 -17.19
C SER A 184 18.37 11.39 -17.48
N LYS A 185 17.50 10.87 -18.35
CA LYS A 185 16.18 11.48 -18.62
C LYS A 185 15.24 11.33 -17.44
N ALA A 186 15.25 10.19 -16.77
CA ALA A 186 14.46 9.99 -15.55
C ALA A 186 14.87 11.01 -14.47
N PHE A 187 16.16 11.12 -14.16
CA PHE A 187 16.66 12.12 -13.22
C PHE A 187 16.32 13.56 -13.62
N LYS A 188 16.51 13.91 -14.90
CA LYS A 188 16.17 15.24 -15.39
C LYS A 188 14.67 15.53 -15.27
N THR A 189 13.83 14.52 -15.40
CA THR A 189 12.37 14.67 -15.23
C THR A 189 12.01 14.95 -13.79
N VAL A 190 12.45 14.11 -12.85
CA VAL A 190 12.09 14.27 -11.42
C VAL A 190 12.70 15.52 -10.80
N SER A 191 13.93 15.92 -11.19
CA SER A 191 14.59 17.13 -10.68
C SER A 191 13.97 18.45 -11.18
N ARG A 192 13.14 18.40 -12.24
CA ARG A 192 12.45 19.58 -12.79
C ARG A 192 10.99 19.67 -12.39
N MET A 193 10.48 18.72 -11.62
CA MET A 193 9.12 18.80 -11.12
C MET A 193 9.02 19.97 -10.11
N ARG A 194 7.96 20.79 -10.26
CA ARG A 194 7.73 21.96 -9.40
C ARG A 194 6.73 21.67 -8.27
N VAL A 195 5.82 20.74 -8.50
CA VAL A 195 4.75 20.37 -7.55
C VAL A 195 5.10 19.09 -6.80
N PHE A 196 5.73 18.14 -7.48
CA PHE A 196 6.17 16.88 -6.86
C PHE A 196 7.61 17.03 -6.40
N THR A 197 7.83 16.82 -5.11
CA THR A 197 9.17 16.81 -4.53
C THR A 197 9.84 15.48 -4.78
N LEU A 198 11.12 15.52 -5.18
CA LEU A 198 11.96 14.34 -5.15
C LEU A 198 12.26 13.99 -3.69
N ALA A 199 11.62 12.94 -3.21
CA ALA A 199 11.73 12.49 -1.82
C ALA A 199 11.76 10.97 -1.75
N GLU A 200 12.31 10.46 -0.66
CA GLU A 200 12.43 9.03 -0.40
C GLU A 200 11.13 8.40 0.09
N SER A 201 10.25 9.21 0.70
CA SER A 201 8.95 8.78 1.24
C SER A 201 7.80 9.12 0.30
N LEU A 202 6.61 8.57 0.59
CA LEU A 202 5.40 8.70 -0.22
C LEU A 202 4.14 8.65 0.67
N GLY A 203 2.99 8.99 0.09
CA GLY A 203 1.70 8.93 0.77
C GLY A 203 1.52 9.99 1.85
N LEU A 204 2.30 11.06 1.79
CA LEU A 204 2.38 12.12 2.78
C LEU A 204 1.81 13.42 2.19
N SER A 205 1.22 14.25 3.05
CA SER A 205 0.83 15.60 2.71
C SER A 205 2.05 16.52 2.88
N LEU A 206 2.88 16.60 1.86
CA LEU A 206 3.97 17.58 1.80
C LEU A 206 3.38 18.88 1.27
N ILE A 207 3.13 19.81 2.17
CA ILE A 207 2.84 21.20 1.79
C ILE A 207 4.20 21.90 1.73
N HIS A 208 4.60 22.31 0.53
CA HIS A 208 5.66 23.30 0.39
C HIS A 208 5.06 24.67 0.64
N ILE A 209 5.45 25.27 1.73
CA ILE A 209 5.25 26.67 2.00
C ILE A 209 6.33 27.43 1.26
#